data_223555dddff8e3c2fe4e4f1b754b5eb2
#
_entry.id   223555dddff8e3c2fe4e4f1b754b5eb2
#
_cell.length_a   1.000
_cell.length_b   1.000
_cell.length_c   1.000
_cell.angle_alpha   90.00
_cell.angle_beta   90.00
_cell.angle_gamma   90.00
#
_symmetry.space_group_name_H-M   'P 1'
#
loop_
_entity.id
_entity.type
_entity.pdbx_description
1 polymer ?
#
loop_
_entity_poly.entity_id
_entity_poly.type
_entity_poly.pdbx_seq_one_letter_code
_entity_poly.pdbx_strand_id
1 'polypeptide(L)'
;MSETISGRIMGFITNRFPQADISESEDIFALGYINSLFAMELVMFIEKTFAVTVPNAELHIDNFRTAKSMTALVERLQSAAATV
;
A
#
# COMPACT_ATOMS: atom_id res chain seq x y z
N MET A 1 14.64 10.47 12.06
CA MET A 1 14.75 9.33 11.15
C MET A 1 13.52 9.24 10.28
N SER A 2 13.71 9.22 8.97
CA SER A 2 12.56 9.15 8.07
C SER A 2 12.06 7.72 7.95
N GLU A 3 10.75 7.58 7.93
CA GLU A 3 10.16 6.28 7.69
C GLU A 3 10.23 5.93 6.22
N THR A 4 10.43 4.64 5.95
CA THR A 4 10.39 4.15 4.57
C THR A 4 8.93 4.08 4.09
N ILE A 5 8.76 4.00 2.78
CA ILE A 5 7.43 3.81 2.19
C ILE A 5 6.81 2.52 2.75
N SER A 6 7.58 1.44 2.75
CA SER A 6 7.13 0.15 3.27
C SER A 6 6.74 0.27 4.74
N GLY A 7 7.56 0.97 5.54
CA GLY A 7 7.28 1.17 6.96
C GLY A 7 5.97 1.89 7.21
N ARG A 8 5.67 2.91 6.41
CA ARG A 8 4.43 3.65 6.56
C ARG A 8 3.22 2.80 6.17
N ILE A 9 3.34 2.02 5.11
CA ILE A 9 2.26 1.13 4.69
C ILE A 9 2.02 0.06 5.74
N MET A 10 3.10 -0.54 6.25
CA MET A 10 2.99 -1.54 7.31
C MET A 10 2.38 -0.95 8.58
N GLY A 11 2.74 0.29 8.90
CA GLY A 11 2.17 0.99 10.05
C GLY A 11 0.67 1.16 9.92
N PHE A 12 0.20 1.51 8.73
CA PHE A 12 -1.23 1.66 8.49
C PHE A 12 -1.96 0.32 8.65
N ILE A 13 -1.40 -0.74 8.07
CA ILE A 13 -2.00 -2.07 8.15
C ILE A 13 -2.01 -2.57 9.60
N THR A 14 -0.90 -2.42 10.29
CA THR A 14 -0.77 -2.86 11.69
C THR A 14 -1.72 -2.10 12.59
N ASN A 15 -1.89 -0.81 12.34
CA ASN A 15 -2.81 0.01 13.13
C ASN A 15 -4.26 -0.44 12.93
N ARG A 16 -4.59 -0.89 11.72
CA ARG A 16 -5.93 -1.40 11.42
C ARG A 16 -6.15 -2.81 12.00
N PHE A 17 -5.10 -3.63 11.97
CA PHE A 17 -5.15 -5.02 12.45
C PHE A 17 -4.01 -5.25 13.44
N PRO A 18 -4.13 -4.69 14.66
CA PRO A 18 -3.00 -4.71 15.60
C PRO A 18 -2.60 -6.10 16.09
N GLN A 19 -3.49 -7.08 15.93
CA GLN A 19 -3.18 -8.45 16.35
C GLN A 19 -2.58 -9.29 15.22
N ALA A 20 -2.51 -8.74 14.02
CA ALA A 20 -1.97 -9.46 12.89
C ALA A 20 -0.45 -9.34 12.90
N ASP A 21 0.24 -10.46 12.80
CA ASP A 21 1.68 -10.50 12.69
C ASP A 21 2.04 -10.68 11.22
N ILE A 22 2.07 -9.57 10.50
CA ILE A 22 2.21 -9.56 9.04
C ILE A 22 3.56 -8.98 8.67
N SER A 23 4.32 -9.71 7.83
CA SER A 23 5.53 -9.17 7.25
C SER A 23 5.20 -8.42 5.95
N GLU A 24 6.15 -7.63 5.45
CA GLU A 24 5.92 -6.86 4.23
C GLU A 24 5.77 -7.74 2.99
N SER A 25 6.18 -8.99 3.05
CA SER A 25 6.08 -9.93 1.94
C SER A 25 4.83 -10.81 2.00
N GLU A 26 4.05 -10.71 3.07
CA GLU A 26 2.88 -11.56 3.20
C GLU A 26 1.70 -11.05 2.39
N ASP A 27 0.97 -12.02 1.82
CA ASP A 27 -0.21 -11.73 1.00
C ASP A 27 -1.40 -11.50 1.93
N ILE A 28 -1.72 -10.23 2.16
CA ILE A 28 -2.78 -9.86 3.10
C ILE A 28 -4.18 -10.19 2.57
N PHE A 29 -4.33 -10.35 1.25
CA PHE A 29 -5.58 -10.87 0.70
C PHE A 29 -5.76 -12.35 1.03
N ALA A 30 -4.69 -13.13 0.87
CA ALA A 30 -4.75 -14.56 1.18
C ALA A 30 -5.00 -14.81 2.65
N LEU A 31 -4.52 -13.91 3.51
CA LEU A 31 -4.75 -14.01 4.95
C LEU A 31 -6.14 -13.55 5.37
N GLY A 32 -6.90 -12.98 4.45
CA GLY A 32 -8.27 -12.55 4.72
C GLY A 32 -8.41 -11.20 5.40
N TYR A 33 -7.33 -10.42 5.47
CA TYR A 33 -7.40 -9.12 6.13
C TYR A 33 -7.93 -8.02 5.23
N ILE A 34 -7.91 -8.21 3.91
CA ILE A 34 -8.35 -7.18 2.98
C ILE A 34 -9.65 -7.59 2.31
N ASN A 35 -10.63 -6.72 2.39
CA ASN A 35 -11.86 -6.77 1.61
C ASN A 35 -11.90 -5.52 0.74
N SER A 36 -12.98 -5.36 -0.02
CA SER A 36 -13.12 -4.23 -0.94
C SER A 36 -13.02 -2.87 -0.22
N LEU A 37 -13.62 -2.80 0.97
CA LEU A 37 -13.60 -1.55 1.73
C LEU A 37 -12.19 -1.18 2.17
N PHE A 38 -11.45 -2.15 2.72
CA PHE A 38 -10.10 -1.87 3.18
C PHE A 38 -9.17 -1.59 2.00
N ALA A 39 -9.39 -2.25 0.86
CA ALA A 39 -8.60 -1.94 -0.34
C ALA A 39 -8.76 -0.47 -0.75
N MET A 40 -9.98 0.04 -0.68
CA MET A 40 -10.23 1.46 -0.96
C MET A 40 -9.53 2.36 0.07
N GLU A 41 -9.56 1.96 1.34
CA GLU A 41 -8.86 2.71 2.38
C GLU A 41 -7.36 2.74 2.12
N LEU A 42 -6.79 1.64 1.65
CA LEU A 42 -5.38 1.59 1.30
C LEU A 42 -5.05 2.54 0.15
N VAL A 43 -5.89 2.56 -0.88
CA VAL A 43 -5.68 3.47 -2.01
C VAL A 43 -5.69 4.92 -1.52
N MET A 44 -6.67 5.28 -0.71
CA MET A 44 -6.77 6.64 -0.19
C MET A 44 -5.59 6.99 0.70
N PHE A 45 -5.16 6.05 1.52
CA PHE A 45 -3.98 6.24 2.37
C PHE A 45 -2.74 6.52 1.53
N ILE A 46 -2.53 5.72 0.50
CA ILE A 46 -1.37 5.86 -0.38
C ILE A 46 -1.38 7.21 -1.08
N GLU A 47 -2.52 7.58 -1.64
CA GLU A 47 -2.62 8.85 -2.37
C GLU A 47 -2.37 10.04 -1.46
N LYS A 48 -2.92 10.00 -0.26
CA LYS A 48 -2.81 11.12 0.67
C LYS A 48 -1.42 11.18 1.29
N THR A 49 -0.89 10.04 1.71
CA THR A 49 0.37 9.99 2.46
C THR A 49 1.57 10.30 1.57
N PHE A 50 1.55 9.80 0.34
CA PHE A 50 2.69 9.91 -0.56
C PHE A 50 2.48 10.94 -1.67
N ALA A 51 1.35 11.64 -1.64
CA ALA A 51 1.03 12.70 -2.61
C ALA A 51 1.10 12.20 -4.05
N VAL A 52 0.52 11.03 -4.30
CA VAL A 52 0.47 10.43 -5.64
C VAL A 52 -0.99 10.14 -5.98
N THR A 53 -1.25 9.94 -7.28
CA THR A 53 -2.55 9.51 -7.74
C THR A 53 -2.42 8.10 -8.32
N VAL A 54 -3.27 7.18 -7.85
CA VAL A 54 -3.27 5.81 -8.35
C VAL A 54 -4.23 5.74 -9.54
N PRO A 55 -3.70 5.60 -10.76
CA PRO A 55 -4.59 5.54 -11.93
C PRO A 55 -5.34 4.21 -11.98
N ASN A 56 -6.45 4.19 -12.71
CA ASN A 56 -7.28 2.99 -12.82
C ASN A 56 -6.48 1.79 -13.32
N ALA A 57 -5.51 2.02 -14.20
CA ALA A 57 -4.69 0.94 -14.74
C ALA A 57 -3.87 0.23 -13.66
N GLU A 58 -3.63 0.89 -12.53
CA GLU A 58 -2.85 0.31 -11.44
C GLU A 58 -3.73 -0.26 -10.32
N LEU A 59 -5.05 -0.16 -10.44
CA LEU A 59 -5.97 -0.67 -9.44
C LEU A 59 -6.19 -2.17 -9.62
N HIS A 60 -5.13 -2.94 -9.41
CA HIS A 60 -5.12 -4.39 -9.48
C HIS A 60 -4.82 -4.97 -8.11
N ILE A 61 -5.47 -6.07 -7.79
CA ILE A 61 -5.23 -6.79 -6.54
C ILE A 61 -3.73 -7.05 -6.35
N ASP A 62 -3.03 -7.42 -7.42
CA ASP A 62 -1.61 -7.76 -7.33
C ASP A 62 -0.76 -6.61 -6.82
N ASN A 63 -1.18 -5.37 -7.03
CA ASN A 63 -0.44 -4.21 -6.54
C ASN A 63 -0.67 -3.99 -5.04
N PHE A 64 -1.68 -4.60 -4.46
CA PHE A 64 -2.07 -4.37 -3.07
C PHE A 64 -2.02 -5.62 -2.19
N ARG A 65 -1.50 -6.74 -2.72
CA ARG A 65 -1.44 -7.98 -1.95
C ARG A 65 -0.47 -7.93 -0.80
N THR A 66 0.65 -7.24 -0.99
CA THR A 66 1.70 -7.15 0.03
C THR A 66 2.13 -5.71 0.20
N ALA A 67 2.70 -5.39 1.36
CA ALA A 67 3.27 -4.07 1.57
C ALA A 67 4.42 -3.82 0.58
N LYS A 68 5.14 -4.87 0.23
CA LYS A 68 6.22 -4.78 -0.74
C LYS A 68 5.71 -4.37 -2.12
N SER A 69 4.60 -4.98 -2.56
CA SER A 69 3.97 -4.62 -3.84
C SER A 69 3.47 -3.18 -3.84
N MET A 70 2.87 -2.77 -2.73
CA MET A 70 2.39 -1.39 -2.60
C MET A 70 3.54 -0.39 -2.60
N THR A 71 4.66 -0.75 -1.98
CA THR A 71 5.86 0.09 -1.99
C THR A 71 6.36 0.28 -3.42
N ALA A 72 6.42 -0.81 -4.19
CA ALA A 72 6.84 -0.72 -5.58
C ALA A 72 5.90 0.16 -6.40
N LEU A 73 4.59 0.05 -6.14
CA LEU A 73 3.61 0.90 -6.80
C LEU A 73 3.85 2.38 -6.49
N VAL A 74 4.05 2.71 -5.22
CA VAL A 74 4.30 4.10 -4.82
C VAL A 74 5.55 4.62 -5.49
N GLU A 75 6.61 3.83 -5.52
CA GLU A 75 7.87 4.24 -6.14
C GLU A 75 7.70 4.51 -7.63
N ARG A 76 6.92 3.68 -8.33
CA ARG A 76 6.65 3.91 -9.76
C ARG A 76 5.87 5.21 -9.96
N LEU A 77 4.87 5.46 -9.10
CA LEU A 77 4.05 6.67 -9.24
C LEU A 77 4.83 7.92 -8.91
N GLN A 78 5.71 7.87 -7.91
CA GLN A 78 6.57 9.00 -7.57
C GLN A 78 7.55 9.29 -8.70
N SER A 79 8.10 8.25 -9.29
CA SER A 79 9.05 8.38 -10.39
C SER A 79 8.38 8.98 -11.62
N ALA A 80 7.15 8.54 -11.93
CA ALA A 80 6.40 9.09 -13.05
C ALA A 80 6.08 10.57 -12.84
N ALA A 81 5.72 10.95 -11.62
CA ALA A 81 5.44 12.34 -11.30
C ALA A 81 6.70 13.21 -11.44
N ALA A 82 7.85 12.65 -11.09
CA ALA A 82 9.12 13.39 -11.13
C ALA A 82 9.62 13.64 -12.54
N THR A 83 9.14 12.89 -13.53
CA THR A 83 9.59 13.02 -14.91
C THR A 83 8.78 14.00 -15.74
N VAL A 84 7.77 14.59 -15.16
CA VAL A 84 6.92 15.57 -15.86
C VAL A 84 7.61 16.91 -16.02
#